data_22989c9c9001aa19d5e2d349ef6e2f9f
#
_entry.id   22989c9c9001aa19d5e2d349ef6e2f9f
#
_cell.length_a   1.000
_cell.length_b   1.000
_cell.length_c   1.000
_cell.angle_alpha   90.00
_cell.angle_beta   90.00
_cell.angle_gamma   90.00
#
_symmetry.space_group_name_H-M   'P 1'
#
loop_
_entity.id
_entity.type
_entity.pdbx_description
1 polymer ?
#
loop_
_entity_poly.entity_id
_entity_poly.type
_entity_poly.pdbx_seq_one_letter_code
_entity_poly.pdbx_strand_id
1 'polypeptide(L)'
;MLKKCLTLVWLTVFSAVLVCCGSSDENIFDAPVHKAKAEKTCTMSGISVDLNGDNPNGICGIFVSDSVLLLRGTVKGSPFMVHAYSLNDGSPLGAYIAKGRGPNELLIPLFKELIDESNLLYIFDLSLGASYSFDYLKSIETHNTVLSELLKLPGRPLYAFPMRKSHAVIIPEADDYSLEILDESGHRIKKLSLYPNVSGEQYFDRLSSACALNQKNSKLAMAMCSSPQVNFIDLENGDKMTCAISDEYKKWRDMLNASDENRRLYYMSSAQSSEYFMSLYVGGVSLMDWIKGGDAPHLHIFDWDGNLLFDISLKESLKSITFDGSSKVLYGVDANDNIYRYDMSELM
;
A
#
# COMPACT_ATOMS: atom_id res chain seq x y z
N MET A 1 -14.93 -74.60 -24.63
CA MET A 1 -15.56 -73.28 -24.88
C MET A 1 -15.58 -72.48 -23.60
N LEU A 2 -14.55 -71.74 -23.34
CA LEU A 2 -14.46 -70.86 -22.11
C LEU A 2 -14.40 -69.40 -22.56
N LYS A 3 -15.44 -68.65 -22.26
CA LYS A 3 -15.48 -67.22 -22.43
C LYS A 3 -14.67 -66.62 -21.28
N LYS A 4 -13.57 -65.94 -21.59
CA LYS A 4 -12.84 -65.11 -20.66
C LYS A 4 -13.49 -63.71 -20.63
N CYS A 5 -14.10 -63.35 -19.49
CA CYS A 5 -14.48 -61.98 -19.16
C CYS A 5 -13.24 -61.21 -18.80
N LEU A 6 -12.95 -60.17 -19.56
CA LEU A 6 -11.94 -59.16 -19.23
C LEU A 6 -12.65 -58.07 -18.42
N THR A 7 -12.36 -58.05 -17.12
CA THR A 7 -12.82 -56.97 -16.22
C THR A 7 -11.81 -55.83 -16.32
N LEU A 8 -12.21 -54.76 -16.97
CA LEU A 8 -11.44 -53.52 -17.04
C LEU A 8 -11.60 -52.79 -15.69
N VAL A 9 -10.54 -52.80 -14.87
CA VAL A 9 -10.49 -52.02 -13.67
C VAL A 9 -10.09 -50.60 -14.07
N TRP A 10 -11.04 -49.68 -13.97
CA TRP A 10 -10.78 -48.24 -14.03
C TRP A 10 -10.16 -47.80 -12.72
N LEU A 11 -8.85 -47.56 -12.75
CA LEU A 11 -8.16 -46.86 -11.68
C LEU A 11 -8.45 -45.35 -11.86
N THR A 12 -9.46 -44.84 -11.20
CA THR A 12 -9.63 -43.40 -10.98
C THR A 12 -8.57 -42.92 -10.01
N VAL A 13 -7.53 -42.34 -10.54
CA VAL A 13 -6.58 -41.57 -9.72
C VAL A 13 -7.33 -40.31 -9.21
N PHE A 14 -7.85 -40.41 -8.02
CA PHE A 14 -8.33 -39.26 -7.28
C PHE A 14 -7.08 -38.52 -6.83
N SER A 15 -6.69 -37.47 -7.58
CA SER A 15 -5.74 -36.47 -7.10
C SER A 15 -6.44 -35.73 -5.96
N ALA A 16 -6.23 -36.22 -4.76
CA ALA A 16 -6.58 -35.48 -3.55
C ALA A 16 -5.67 -34.25 -3.52
N VAL A 17 -6.19 -33.12 -3.99
CA VAL A 17 -5.67 -31.82 -3.64
C VAL A 17 -5.87 -31.74 -2.13
N LEU A 18 -4.82 -32.01 -1.40
CA LEU A 18 -4.74 -31.67 0.02
C LEU A 18 -4.76 -30.13 0.09
N VAL A 19 -5.96 -29.58 0.06
CA VAL A 19 -6.19 -28.25 0.63
C VAL A 19 -5.85 -28.43 2.10
N CYS A 20 -4.65 -28.02 2.46
CA CYS A 20 -4.23 -27.91 3.85
C CYS A 20 -5.13 -26.80 4.43
N CYS A 21 -6.28 -27.18 4.97
CA CYS A 21 -7.05 -26.34 5.87
C CYS A 21 -6.15 -26.14 7.11
N GLY A 22 -5.22 -25.17 7.03
CA GLY A 22 -4.60 -24.59 8.20
C GLY A 22 -5.72 -24.08 9.08
N SER A 23 -5.67 -24.40 10.36
CA SER A 23 -6.63 -23.90 11.34
C SER A 23 -6.67 -22.37 11.25
N SER A 24 -7.84 -21.76 11.34
CA SER A 24 -8.07 -20.31 11.35
C SER A 24 -7.26 -19.54 12.41
N ASP A 25 -6.63 -20.25 13.32
CA ASP A 25 -5.75 -19.75 14.38
C ASP A 25 -4.31 -19.42 13.92
N GLU A 26 -3.88 -19.87 12.74
CA GLU A 26 -2.49 -19.67 12.29
C GLU A 26 -2.26 -18.32 11.59
N ASN A 27 -3.29 -17.68 11.06
CA ASN A 27 -3.20 -16.44 10.32
C ASN A 27 -4.18 -15.39 10.84
N ILE A 28 -3.67 -14.22 11.23
CA ILE A 28 -4.49 -13.09 11.72
C ILE A 28 -5.54 -12.64 10.71
N PHE A 29 -5.29 -12.80 9.41
CA PHE A 29 -6.17 -12.37 8.32
C PHE A 29 -7.27 -13.38 8.00
N ASP A 30 -7.22 -14.57 8.61
CA ASP A 30 -8.17 -15.67 8.37
C ASP A 30 -8.37 -15.96 6.86
N ALA A 31 -7.27 -16.21 6.19
CA ALA A 31 -7.22 -16.50 4.75
C ALA A 31 -6.28 -17.67 4.45
N PRO A 32 -6.46 -18.40 3.34
CA PRO A 32 -5.48 -19.37 2.86
C PRO A 32 -4.10 -18.74 2.74
N VAL A 33 -3.07 -19.46 3.20
CA VAL A 33 -1.70 -18.97 3.20
C VAL A 33 -0.88 -19.66 2.12
N HIS A 34 -0.23 -18.85 1.28
CA HIS A 34 0.77 -19.28 0.31
C HIS A 34 2.15 -18.77 0.75
N LYS A 35 3.16 -19.64 0.70
CA LYS A 35 4.55 -19.19 0.92
C LYS A 35 5.02 -18.48 -0.34
N ALA A 36 5.34 -17.20 -0.20
CA ALA A 36 5.90 -16.42 -1.28
C ALA A 36 7.35 -16.83 -1.54
N LYS A 37 7.68 -17.04 -2.80
CA LYS A 37 9.03 -17.25 -3.27
C LYS A 37 9.22 -16.43 -4.53
N ALA A 38 10.20 -15.53 -4.52
CA ALA A 38 10.49 -14.71 -5.68
C ALA A 38 10.88 -15.57 -6.89
N GLU A 39 10.31 -15.25 -8.04
CA GLU A 39 10.68 -15.88 -9.30
C GLU A 39 12.06 -15.40 -9.77
N LYS A 40 12.36 -14.11 -9.53
CA LYS A 40 13.62 -13.48 -9.90
C LYS A 40 14.14 -12.60 -8.76
N THR A 41 15.47 -12.56 -8.64
CA THR A 41 16.17 -11.67 -7.71
C THR A 41 17.19 -10.85 -8.46
N CYS A 42 17.33 -9.58 -8.12
CA CYS A 42 18.36 -8.70 -8.68
C CYS A 42 18.73 -7.58 -7.68
N THR A 43 19.67 -6.74 -8.05
CA THR A 43 20.07 -5.55 -7.28
C THR A 43 19.91 -4.33 -8.17
N MET A 44 19.38 -3.25 -7.63
CA MET A 44 19.25 -1.98 -8.33
C MET A 44 19.87 -0.84 -7.53
N SER A 45 20.36 0.17 -8.25
CA SER A 45 20.83 1.43 -7.70
C SER A 45 20.04 2.57 -8.33
N GLY A 46 19.56 3.47 -7.49
CA GLY A 46 18.83 4.65 -7.93
C GLY A 46 19.73 5.70 -8.55
N ILE A 47 19.15 6.50 -9.42
CA ILE A 47 19.76 7.73 -9.94
C ILE A 47 19.13 8.88 -9.15
N SER A 48 19.95 9.74 -8.54
CA SER A 48 19.48 10.91 -7.80
C SER A 48 18.64 11.83 -8.70
N VAL A 49 17.58 12.34 -8.12
CA VAL A 49 16.71 13.36 -8.72
C VAL A 49 16.96 14.67 -7.97
N ASP A 50 17.60 15.62 -8.65
CA ASP A 50 17.91 16.91 -8.06
C ASP A 50 16.72 17.86 -8.23
N LEU A 51 16.32 18.51 -7.14
CA LEU A 51 15.28 19.54 -7.15
C LEU A 51 15.94 20.93 -7.03
N ASN A 52 15.38 21.88 -7.76
CA ASN A 52 15.79 23.28 -7.68
C ASN A 52 14.98 24.01 -6.62
N GLY A 53 15.65 24.76 -5.73
CA GLY A 53 15.00 25.58 -4.71
C GLY A 53 14.98 24.95 -3.31
N ASP A 54 14.00 25.38 -2.49
CA ASP A 54 13.84 24.90 -1.12
C ASP A 54 13.17 23.52 -1.11
N ASN A 55 13.94 22.50 -0.80
CA ASN A 55 13.43 21.14 -0.70
C ASN A 55 12.63 20.94 0.59
N PRO A 56 11.51 20.19 0.55
CA PRO A 56 10.78 19.83 1.76
C PRO A 56 11.63 18.94 2.66
N ASN A 57 11.44 19.08 3.97
CA ASN A 57 12.03 18.22 4.98
C ASN A 57 10.95 17.30 5.56
N GLY A 58 11.38 16.14 6.05
CA GLY A 58 10.47 15.16 6.64
C GLY A 58 9.47 14.64 5.61
N ILE A 59 9.94 14.37 4.40
CA ILE A 59 9.10 13.87 3.31
C ILE A 59 8.53 12.52 3.74
N CYS A 60 7.20 12.43 3.75
CA CYS A 60 6.44 11.26 4.19
C CYS A 60 5.34 10.84 3.20
N GLY A 61 5.39 11.38 1.99
CA GLY A 61 4.56 11.00 0.85
C GLY A 61 5.19 11.50 -0.44
N ILE A 62 5.15 10.65 -1.45
CA ILE A 62 5.62 10.95 -2.80
C ILE A 62 4.57 10.48 -3.79
N PHE A 63 4.35 11.24 -4.85
CA PHE A 63 3.47 10.88 -5.97
C PHE A 63 4.04 11.47 -7.26
N VAL A 64 3.98 10.70 -8.33
CA VAL A 64 4.43 11.13 -9.67
C VAL A 64 3.35 10.83 -10.71
N SER A 65 3.07 11.81 -11.54
CA SER A 65 2.25 11.65 -12.75
C SER A 65 2.54 12.80 -13.72
N ASP A 66 2.52 12.53 -15.02
CA ASP A 66 2.63 13.55 -16.09
C ASP A 66 3.80 14.52 -15.95
N SER A 67 4.97 14.01 -15.58
CA SER A 67 6.19 14.81 -15.34
C SER A 67 6.09 15.76 -14.13
N VAL A 68 5.08 15.60 -13.28
CA VAL A 68 4.93 16.31 -12.02
C VAL A 68 5.27 15.38 -10.86
N LEU A 69 6.13 15.85 -9.98
CA LEU A 69 6.46 15.22 -8.70
C LEU A 69 5.75 16.00 -7.58
N LEU A 70 4.94 15.31 -6.79
CA LEU A 70 4.33 15.84 -5.58
C LEU A 70 4.99 15.23 -4.35
N LEU A 71 5.45 16.07 -3.45
CA LEU A 71 6.07 15.68 -2.18
C LEU A 71 5.24 16.19 -1.01
N ARG A 72 4.90 15.30 -0.08
CA ARG A 72 4.33 15.67 1.20
C ARG A 72 5.43 15.82 2.23
N GLY A 73 5.69 17.04 2.63
CA GLY A 73 6.73 17.41 3.58
C GLY A 73 6.54 18.85 4.08
N THR A 74 7.54 19.40 4.73
CA THR A 74 7.49 20.77 5.28
C THR A 74 8.65 21.62 4.75
N VAL A 75 8.36 22.84 4.33
CA VAL A 75 9.36 23.86 4.03
C VAL A 75 9.31 24.92 5.13
N LYS A 76 10.47 25.33 5.65
CA LYS A 76 10.55 26.31 6.72
C LYS A 76 9.86 27.61 6.33
N GLY A 77 8.88 28.03 7.14
CA GLY A 77 8.13 29.26 6.91
C GLY A 77 6.95 29.13 5.93
N SER A 78 6.76 27.97 5.32
CA SER A 78 5.59 27.67 4.47
C SER A 78 4.47 27.03 5.30
N PRO A 79 3.20 27.44 5.15
CA PRO A 79 2.06 26.76 5.76
C PRO A 79 1.65 25.50 4.99
N PHE A 80 2.18 25.29 3.78
CA PHE A 80 1.77 24.23 2.87
C PHE A 80 2.49 22.91 3.15
N MET A 81 1.80 21.80 2.92
CA MET A 81 2.29 20.45 3.16
C MET A 81 2.58 19.67 1.88
N VAL A 82 2.05 20.11 0.73
CA VAL A 82 2.25 19.45 -0.58
C VAL A 82 3.02 20.41 -1.48
N HIS A 83 4.15 19.95 -1.98
CA HIS A 83 5.05 20.71 -2.83
C HIS A 83 5.16 20.02 -4.20
N ALA A 84 4.94 20.78 -5.28
CA ALA A 84 4.98 20.30 -6.65
C ALA A 84 6.27 20.73 -7.35
N TYR A 85 6.88 19.80 -8.09
CA TYR A 85 8.09 20.02 -8.89
C TYR A 85 7.94 19.43 -10.28
N SER A 86 8.62 20.05 -11.24
CA SER A 86 8.77 19.51 -12.60
C SER A 86 9.84 18.42 -12.60
N LEU A 87 9.54 17.23 -13.09
CA LEU A 87 10.54 16.17 -13.28
C LEU A 87 11.49 16.44 -14.45
N ASN A 88 11.16 17.39 -15.33
CA ASN A 88 11.99 17.70 -16.50
C ASN A 88 13.28 18.45 -16.11
N ASP A 89 13.16 19.36 -15.14
CA ASP A 89 14.25 20.26 -14.76
C ASP A 89 14.36 20.49 -13.24
N GLY A 90 13.54 19.82 -12.42
CA GLY A 90 13.52 19.97 -10.97
C GLY A 90 12.95 21.30 -10.48
N SER A 91 12.39 22.15 -11.34
CA SER A 91 11.88 23.47 -10.95
C SER A 91 10.61 23.36 -10.08
N PRO A 92 10.43 24.25 -9.06
CA PRO A 92 9.23 24.26 -8.25
C PRO A 92 8.02 24.77 -9.06
N LEU A 93 6.91 24.02 -9.00
CA LEU A 93 5.63 24.36 -9.63
C LEU A 93 4.62 24.95 -8.66
N GLY A 94 4.92 24.95 -7.38
CA GLY A 94 4.11 25.55 -6.34
C GLY A 94 4.01 24.74 -5.07
N ALA A 95 3.28 25.29 -4.08
CA ALA A 95 3.00 24.65 -2.81
C ALA A 95 1.50 24.76 -2.50
N TYR A 96 0.90 23.68 -2.04
CA TYR A 96 -0.54 23.51 -1.93
C TYR A 96 -0.92 22.81 -0.64
N ILE A 97 -2.21 22.86 -0.30
CA ILE A 97 -2.81 22.22 0.86
C ILE A 97 -2.15 22.68 2.16
N ALA A 98 -2.64 23.75 2.70
CA ALA A 98 -2.16 24.25 3.99
C ALA A 98 -2.59 23.33 5.14
N LYS A 99 -1.84 23.38 6.25
CA LYS A 99 -2.17 22.63 7.46
C LYS A 99 -3.26 23.36 8.25
N GLY A 100 -4.43 22.75 8.42
CA GLY A 100 -5.53 23.32 9.19
C GLY A 100 -6.85 22.60 9.02
N ARG A 101 -7.94 23.30 9.37
CA ARG A 101 -9.34 22.80 9.27
C ARG A 101 -10.22 23.75 8.45
N GLY A 102 -9.64 24.71 7.78
CA GLY A 102 -10.34 25.63 6.89
C GLY A 102 -10.59 25.02 5.51
N PRO A 103 -11.21 25.77 4.61
CA PRO A 103 -11.36 25.38 3.21
C PRO A 103 -9.99 25.12 2.58
N ASN A 104 -9.84 24.02 1.86
CA ASN A 104 -8.58 23.59 1.21
C ASN A 104 -7.41 23.36 2.18
N GLU A 105 -7.70 23.07 3.45
CA GLU A 105 -6.71 22.71 4.47
C GLU A 105 -6.92 21.27 4.93
N LEU A 106 -5.83 20.59 5.26
CA LEU A 106 -5.84 19.23 5.81
C LEU A 106 -4.94 19.15 7.05
N LEU A 107 -5.11 18.09 7.84
CA LEU A 107 -4.30 17.88 9.06
C LEU A 107 -3.24 16.80 8.86
N ILE A 108 -3.63 15.62 8.42
CA ILE A 108 -2.75 14.46 8.19
C ILE A 108 -3.14 13.81 6.86
N PRO A 109 -2.80 14.45 5.72
CA PRO A 109 -3.12 13.91 4.40
C PRO A 109 -2.25 12.70 4.08
N LEU A 110 -2.88 11.58 3.77
CA LEU A 110 -2.24 10.38 3.26
C LEU A 110 -2.55 10.25 1.77
N PHE A 111 -1.51 10.22 0.95
CA PHE A 111 -1.66 10.02 -0.48
C PHE A 111 -2.18 8.61 -0.77
N LYS A 112 -3.14 8.52 -1.66
CA LYS A 112 -3.74 7.28 -2.14
C LYS A 112 -3.67 7.28 -3.65
N GLU A 113 -2.64 6.63 -4.17
CA GLU A 113 -2.49 6.46 -5.60
C GLU A 113 -3.60 5.55 -6.09
N LEU A 114 -4.37 6.03 -7.06
CA LEU A 114 -5.35 5.23 -7.77
C LEU A 114 -4.94 5.21 -9.23
N ILE A 115 -5.05 4.04 -9.84
CA ILE A 115 -4.87 3.89 -11.27
C ILE A 115 -6.20 4.24 -11.91
N ASP A 116 -6.41 5.48 -12.21
CA ASP A 116 -7.51 5.93 -13.04
C ASP A 116 -6.99 6.91 -14.12
N GLU A 117 -7.85 7.22 -15.07
CA GLU A 117 -7.53 8.15 -16.17
C GLU A 117 -7.69 9.63 -15.74
N SER A 118 -7.96 9.89 -14.47
CA SER A 118 -8.10 11.24 -13.93
C SER A 118 -6.74 11.74 -13.45
N ASN A 119 -6.43 12.99 -13.79
CA ASN A 119 -5.25 13.70 -13.27
C ASN A 119 -5.50 14.18 -11.83
N LEU A 120 -5.94 13.26 -10.97
CA LEU A 120 -6.30 13.55 -9.59
C LEU A 120 -5.42 12.72 -8.65
N LEU A 121 -4.88 13.38 -7.65
CA LEU A 121 -4.35 12.67 -6.49
C LEU A 121 -5.46 12.51 -5.45
N TYR A 122 -5.74 11.28 -5.06
CA TYR A 122 -6.66 11.02 -3.98
C TYR A 122 -5.95 11.07 -2.62
N ILE A 123 -6.62 11.67 -1.64
CA ILE A 123 -6.08 11.90 -0.30
C ILE A 123 -7.09 11.41 0.72
N PHE A 124 -6.62 10.64 1.68
CA PHE A 124 -7.35 10.35 2.90
C PHE A 124 -6.74 11.17 4.04
N ASP A 125 -7.50 12.07 4.67
CA ASP A 125 -7.05 12.74 5.87
C ASP A 125 -7.44 11.93 7.11
N LEU A 126 -6.42 11.32 7.73
CA LEU A 126 -6.60 10.46 8.90
C LEU A 126 -7.24 11.19 10.09
N SER A 127 -6.91 12.48 10.28
CA SER A 127 -7.37 13.27 11.42
C SER A 127 -8.77 13.85 11.23
N LEU A 128 -9.11 14.19 9.98
CA LEU A 128 -10.44 14.68 9.63
C LEU A 128 -11.42 13.53 9.37
N GLY A 129 -10.92 12.32 9.12
CA GLY A 129 -11.73 11.15 8.76
C GLY A 129 -12.51 11.39 7.47
N ALA A 130 -11.83 11.92 6.43
CA ALA A 130 -12.48 12.24 5.17
C ALA A 130 -11.57 11.96 3.97
N SER A 131 -12.19 11.63 2.84
CA SER A 131 -11.52 11.44 1.56
C SER A 131 -11.67 12.68 0.70
N TYR A 132 -10.62 13.00 -0.05
CA TYR A 132 -10.53 14.16 -0.93
C TYR A 132 -9.95 13.75 -2.28
N SER A 133 -10.29 14.53 -3.33
CA SER A 133 -9.54 14.58 -4.58
C SER A 133 -8.79 15.91 -4.68
N PHE A 134 -7.55 15.86 -5.06
CA PHE A 134 -6.68 17.00 -5.30
C PHE A 134 -6.34 17.07 -6.78
N ASP A 135 -6.90 18.09 -7.47
CA ASP A 135 -6.58 18.40 -8.87
C ASP A 135 -5.27 19.21 -8.89
N TYR A 136 -4.15 18.50 -8.94
CA TYR A 136 -2.84 19.11 -8.85
C TYR A 136 -2.48 19.90 -10.13
N LEU A 137 -2.92 19.47 -11.32
CA LEU A 137 -2.65 20.19 -12.55
C LEU A 137 -3.38 21.54 -12.57
N LYS A 138 -4.67 21.55 -12.22
CA LYS A 138 -5.43 22.79 -12.11
C LYS A 138 -4.90 23.68 -11.00
N SER A 139 -4.41 23.09 -9.91
CA SER A 139 -3.78 23.86 -8.83
C SER A 139 -2.50 24.55 -9.30
N ILE A 140 -1.68 23.87 -10.11
CA ILE A 140 -0.48 24.44 -10.73
C ILE A 140 -0.86 25.57 -11.70
N GLU A 141 -1.83 25.33 -12.57
CA GLU A 141 -2.31 26.31 -13.55
C GLU A 141 -2.85 27.58 -12.90
N THR A 142 -3.65 27.44 -11.85
CA THR A 142 -4.34 28.55 -11.18
C THR A 142 -3.57 29.16 -10.01
N HIS A 143 -2.45 28.56 -9.60
CA HIS A 143 -1.70 28.88 -8.39
C HIS A 143 -2.53 28.86 -7.09
N ASN A 144 -3.59 28.04 -7.09
CA ASN A 144 -4.49 27.88 -5.94
C ASN A 144 -4.75 26.40 -5.66
N THR A 145 -4.91 26.04 -4.41
CA THR A 145 -5.29 24.67 -4.06
C THR A 145 -6.70 24.34 -4.57
N VAL A 146 -6.81 23.33 -5.43
CA VAL A 146 -8.09 22.79 -5.92
C VAL A 146 -8.32 21.44 -5.28
N LEU A 147 -9.00 21.45 -4.14
CA LEU A 147 -9.30 20.29 -3.31
C LEU A 147 -10.82 20.11 -3.21
N SER A 148 -11.31 18.89 -3.39
CA SER A 148 -12.73 18.57 -3.25
C SER A 148 -12.92 17.44 -2.23
N GLU A 149 -13.76 17.64 -1.22
CA GLU A 149 -14.18 16.57 -0.33
C GLU A 149 -15.08 15.60 -1.10
N LEU A 150 -14.73 14.31 -1.05
CA LEU A 150 -15.48 13.24 -1.69
C LEU A 150 -16.46 12.60 -0.73
N LEU A 151 -16.00 12.29 0.48
CA LEU A 151 -16.82 11.65 1.48
C LEU A 151 -16.26 11.89 2.89
N LYS A 152 -17.17 12.27 3.81
CA LYS A 152 -16.94 12.22 5.24
C LYS A 152 -17.22 10.80 5.73
N LEU A 153 -16.19 10.17 6.32
CA LEU A 153 -16.25 8.76 6.68
C LEU A 153 -16.85 8.54 8.06
N PRO A 154 -17.55 7.45 8.28
CA PRO A 154 -18.09 7.12 9.60
C PRO A 154 -16.96 6.70 10.55
N GLY A 155 -17.07 7.06 11.80
CA GLY A 155 -16.16 6.63 12.86
C GLY A 155 -14.73 7.10 12.66
N ARG A 156 -13.78 6.21 12.93
CA ARG A 156 -12.33 6.46 12.86
C ARG A 156 -11.66 5.38 12.02
N PRO A 157 -11.73 5.50 10.68
CA PRO A 157 -11.21 4.47 9.80
C PRO A 157 -9.68 4.39 9.88
N LEU A 158 -9.16 3.17 9.73
CA LEU A 158 -7.71 2.94 9.58
C LEU A 158 -7.23 3.39 8.21
N TYR A 159 -7.99 3.05 7.16
CA TYR A 159 -7.72 3.44 5.78
C TYR A 159 -9.01 3.72 5.02
N ALA A 160 -8.91 4.57 4.02
CA ALA A 160 -9.95 4.78 3.03
C ALA A 160 -9.33 4.89 1.64
N PHE A 161 -9.94 4.21 0.69
CA PHE A 161 -9.55 4.18 -0.71
C PHE A 161 -10.76 4.61 -1.53
N PRO A 162 -10.75 5.82 -2.10
CA PRO A 162 -11.78 6.21 -3.05
C PRO A 162 -11.78 5.26 -4.26
N MET A 163 -12.95 4.91 -4.72
CA MET A 163 -13.21 4.14 -5.92
C MET A 163 -14.11 4.98 -6.83
N ARG A 164 -14.34 4.55 -8.07
CA ARG A 164 -15.06 5.36 -9.08
C ARG A 164 -16.43 5.87 -8.61
N LYS A 165 -17.19 5.07 -7.84
CA LYS A 165 -18.53 5.41 -7.31
C LYS A 165 -18.74 4.92 -5.88
N SER A 166 -17.67 4.66 -5.17
CA SER A 166 -17.71 4.10 -3.83
C SER A 166 -16.41 4.34 -3.09
N HIS A 167 -16.32 3.87 -1.86
CA HIS A 167 -15.10 3.91 -1.06
C HIS A 167 -14.89 2.53 -0.42
N ALA A 168 -13.68 2.00 -0.50
CA ALA A 168 -13.26 0.89 0.34
C ALA A 168 -12.65 1.45 1.62
N VAL A 169 -13.22 1.11 2.78
CA VAL A 169 -12.85 1.70 4.08
C VAL A 169 -12.56 0.59 5.08
N ILE A 170 -11.44 0.67 5.77
CA ILE A 170 -11.11 -0.26 6.86
C ILE A 170 -11.45 0.39 8.18
N ILE A 171 -12.39 -0.20 8.91
CA ILE A 171 -12.95 0.34 10.15
C ILE A 171 -12.76 -0.65 11.30
N PRO A 172 -12.26 -0.21 12.47
CA PRO A 172 -12.27 -1.01 13.68
C PRO A 172 -13.69 -1.14 14.24
N GLU A 173 -14.06 -2.34 14.63
CA GLU A 173 -15.32 -2.65 15.27
C GLU A 173 -15.13 -3.28 16.65
N ALA A 174 -16.24 -3.66 17.32
CA ALA A 174 -16.19 -4.24 18.66
C ALA A 174 -15.41 -5.56 18.71
N ASP A 175 -15.55 -6.41 17.70
CA ASP A 175 -15.00 -7.77 17.68
C ASP A 175 -14.13 -8.06 16.43
N ASP A 176 -13.89 -7.07 15.57
CA ASP A 176 -13.20 -7.25 14.28
C ASP A 176 -12.63 -5.92 13.76
N TYR A 177 -11.82 -6.02 12.73
CA TYR A 177 -11.57 -4.95 11.77
C TYR A 177 -12.26 -5.32 10.46
N SER A 178 -13.20 -4.51 10.03
CA SER A 178 -13.95 -4.77 8.80
C SER A 178 -13.47 -3.91 7.64
N LEU A 179 -13.56 -4.48 6.44
CA LEU A 179 -13.51 -3.74 5.19
C LEU A 179 -14.95 -3.48 4.75
N GLU A 180 -15.32 -2.23 4.69
CA GLU A 180 -16.63 -1.81 4.20
C GLU A 180 -16.52 -1.15 2.83
N ILE A 181 -17.43 -1.48 1.94
CA ILE A 181 -17.64 -0.74 0.70
C ILE A 181 -18.82 0.20 0.94
N LEU A 182 -18.57 1.50 0.80
CA LEU A 182 -19.54 2.56 0.96
C LEU A 182 -19.88 3.18 -0.39
N ASP A 183 -21.14 3.56 -0.64
CA ASP A 183 -21.52 4.36 -1.80
C ASP A 183 -21.06 5.82 -1.68
N GLU A 184 -21.35 6.63 -2.69
CA GLU A 184 -21.01 8.08 -2.72
C GLU A 184 -21.69 8.89 -1.60
N SER A 185 -22.76 8.35 -1.00
CA SER A 185 -23.47 8.95 0.13
C SER A 185 -23.01 8.43 1.49
N GLY A 186 -22.04 7.50 1.51
CA GLY A 186 -21.53 6.87 2.72
C GLY A 186 -22.37 5.72 3.27
N HIS A 187 -23.37 5.23 2.52
CA HIS A 187 -24.13 4.04 2.92
C HIS A 187 -23.34 2.78 2.60
N ARG A 188 -23.34 1.84 3.54
CA ARG A 188 -22.65 0.58 3.38
C ARG A 188 -23.34 -0.34 2.37
N ILE A 189 -22.61 -0.68 1.29
CA ILE A 189 -23.02 -1.65 0.25
C ILE A 189 -22.60 -3.06 0.65
N LYS A 190 -21.38 -3.20 1.19
CA LYS A 190 -20.77 -4.51 1.50
C LYS A 190 -19.91 -4.41 2.74
N LYS A 191 -19.77 -5.54 3.45
CA LYS A 191 -18.88 -5.70 4.60
C LYS A 191 -18.15 -7.03 4.53
N LEU A 192 -16.85 -7.02 4.82
CA LEU A 192 -15.98 -8.18 4.90
C LEU A 192 -15.20 -8.12 6.21
N SER A 193 -15.10 -9.24 6.94
CA SER A 193 -14.21 -9.37 8.09
C SER A 193 -12.74 -9.44 7.63
N LEU A 194 -11.87 -8.63 8.22
CA LEU A 194 -10.43 -8.62 7.92
C LEU A 194 -9.61 -9.35 8.96
N TYR A 195 -9.80 -8.99 10.22
CA TYR A 195 -9.02 -9.51 11.34
C TYR A 195 -9.96 -10.03 12.42
N PRO A 196 -10.60 -11.20 12.20
CA PRO A 196 -11.52 -11.76 13.18
C PRO A 196 -10.81 -11.99 14.51
N ASN A 197 -11.50 -11.76 15.60
CA ASN A 197 -10.99 -11.85 16.96
C ASN A 197 -9.90 -10.81 17.34
N VAL A 198 -9.75 -9.75 16.56
CA VAL A 198 -8.90 -8.59 16.90
C VAL A 198 -9.77 -7.36 16.95
N SER A 199 -9.88 -6.73 18.09
CA SER A 199 -10.75 -5.57 18.29
C SER A 199 -10.05 -4.46 19.06
N GLY A 200 -10.54 -3.24 18.84
CA GLY A 200 -10.10 -2.06 19.56
C GLY A 200 -9.00 -1.25 18.87
N GLU A 201 -9.09 0.07 19.03
CA GLU A 201 -8.18 1.04 18.43
C GLU A 201 -6.72 0.91 18.88
N GLN A 202 -6.45 0.22 19.99
CA GLN A 202 -5.09 0.00 20.49
C GLN A 202 -4.21 -0.81 19.52
N TYR A 203 -4.81 -1.53 18.56
CA TYR A 203 -4.07 -2.30 17.56
C TYR A 203 -3.88 -1.58 16.22
N PHE A 204 -4.34 -0.34 16.09
CA PHE A 204 -4.18 0.45 14.88
C PHE A 204 -2.76 0.40 14.32
N ASP A 205 -1.78 0.73 15.16
CA ASP A 205 -0.38 0.76 14.74
C ASP A 205 0.17 -0.63 14.39
N ARG A 206 -0.36 -1.69 15.03
CA ARG A 206 0.08 -3.07 14.80
C ARG A 206 -0.50 -3.66 13.52
N LEU A 207 -1.71 -3.21 13.14
CA LEU A 207 -2.41 -3.64 11.93
C LEU A 207 -2.14 -2.72 10.72
N SER A 208 -1.31 -1.70 10.93
CA SER A 208 -0.88 -0.81 9.83
C SER A 208 -0.28 -1.62 8.69
N SER A 209 -0.61 -1.23 7.47
CA SER A 209 -0.18 -1.88 6.24
C SER A 209 0.13 -0.85 5.17
N ALA A 210 1.13 -1.15 4.34
CA ALA A 210 1.32 -0.47 3.07
C ALA A 210 0.30 -1.04 2.08
N CYS A 211 -0.70 -0.24 1.72
CA CYS A 211 -1.86 -0.69 0.98
C CYS A 211 -1.94 -0.06 -0.40
N ALA A 212 -2.42 -0.83 -1.36
CA ALA A 212 -2.73 -0.36 -2.71
C ALA A 212 -4.04 -0.97 -3.22
N LEU A 213 -4.82 -0.17 -3.96
CA LEU A 213 -6.09 -0.58 -4.54
C LEU A 213 -6.01 -0.58 -6.06
N ASN A 214 -6.20 -1.74 -6.69
CA ASN A 214 -6.40 -1.85 -8.12
C ASN A 214 -7.90 -1.78 -8.45
N GLN A 215 -8.35 -0.62 -8.89
CA GLN A 215 -9.76 -0.44 -9.26
C GLN A 215 -10.18 -1.26 -10.47
N LYS A 216 -9.26 -1.51 -11.42
CA LYS A 216 -9.55 -2.25 -12.66
C LYS A 216 -9.93 -3.70 -12.36
N ASN A 217 -9.27 -4.30 -11.38
CA ASN A 217 -9.46 -5.70 -11.01
C ASN A 217 -10.21 -5.85 -9.70
N SER A 218 -10.69 -4.74 -9.10
CA SER A 218 -11.37 -4.71 -7.79
C SER A 218 -10.57 -5.43 -6.69
N LYS A 219 -9.24 -5.29 -6.67
CA LYS A 219 -8.36 -5.97 -5.71
C LYS A 219 -7.66 -4.98 -4.79
N LEU A 220 -7.64 -5.29 -3.50
CA LEU A 220 -6.88 -4.57 -2.48
C LEU A 220 -5.71 -5.43 -2.03
N ALA A 221 -4.50 -4.87 -2.03
CA ALA A 221 -3.31 -5.46 -1.44
C ALA A 221 -2.91 -4.72 -0.17
N MET A 222 -2.46 -5.46 0.85
CA MET A 222 -2.12 -4.96 2.17
C MET A 222 -0.83 -5.64 2.65
N ALA A 223 0.32 -5.00 2.48
CA ALA A 223 1.60 -5.47 3.02
C ALA A 223 1.73 -5.01 4.48
N MET A 224 1.67 -5.93 5.42
CA MET A 224 1.60 -5.61 6.86
C MET A 224 2.92 -5.04 7.39
N CYS A 225 2.85 -3.89 8.06
CA CYS A 225 4.05 -3.26 8.63
C CYS A 225 4.67 -4.11 9.75
N SER A 226 3.88 -4.81 10.53
CA SER A 226 4.36 -5.56 11.71
C SER A 226 4.41 -7.08 11.51
N SER A 227 4.15 -7.60 10.31
CA SER A 227 4.17 -9.04 10.00
C SER A 227 4.75 -9.29 8.59
N PRO A 228 5.51 -10.37 8.38
CA PRO A 228 6.09 -10.70 7.07
C PRO A 228 5.07 -11.33 6.12
N GLN A 229 3.96 -10.63 5.89
CA GLN A 229 2.90 -11.10 5.01
C GLN A 229 2.29 -9.97 4.19
N VAL A 230 1.81 -10.31 3.01
CA VAL A 230 0.99 -9.47 2.14
C VAL A 230 -0.36 -10.14 1.96
N ASN A 231 -1.42 -9.42 2.23
CA ASN A 231 -2.79 -9.90 2.11
C ASN A 231 -3.43 -9.32 0.86
N PHE A 232 -4.12 -10.16 0.10
CA PHE A 232 -4.88 -9.76 -1.07
C PHE A 232 -6.36 -10.04 -0.84
N ILE A 233 -7.20 -9.12 -1.28
CA ILE A 233 -8.66 -9.20 -1.17
C ILE A 233 -9.27 -8.88 -2.51
N ASP A 234 -10.12 -9.77 -2.99
CA ASP A 234 -11.02 -9.49 -4.10
C ASP A 234 -12.28 -8.78 -3.54
N LEU A 235 -12.49 -7.54 -3.93
CA LEU A 235 -13.59 -6.73 -3.41
C LEU A 235 -14.95 -7.13 -4.00
N GLU A 236 -14.97 -7.84 -5.14
CA GLU A 236 -16.21 -8.26 -5.79
C GLU A 236 -16.81 -9.49 -5.11
N ASN A 237 -16.00 -10.55 -4.93
CA ASN A 237 -16.46 -11.81 -4.34
C ASN A 237 -16.15 -11.93 -2.84
N GLY A 238 -15.15 -11.20 -2.34
CA GLY A 238 -14.71 -11.23 -0.95
C GLY A 238 -13.66 -12.29 -0.66
N ASP A 239 -13.10 -12.92 -1.68
CA ASP A 239 -12.02 -13.89 -1.52
C ASP A 239 -10.77 -13.22 -0.96
N LYS A 240 -10.14 -13.92 -0.01
CA LYS A 240 -8.93 -13.47 0.67
C LYS A 240 -7.80 -14.45 0.46
N MET A 241 -6.58 -13.93 0.40
CA MET A 241 -5.36 -14.72 0.33
C MET A 241 -4.23 -14.03 1.10
N THR A 242 -3.38 -14.79 1.74
CA THR A 242 -2.15 -14.33 2.40
C THR A 242 -0.92 -14.90 1.71
N CYS A 243 0.00 -14.04 1.30
CA CYS A 243 1.35 -14.38 0.86
C CYS A 243 2.32 -14.18 2.01
N ALA A 244 2.84 -15.27 2.58
CA ALA A 244 3.78 -15.23 3.69
C ALA A 244 5.23 -15.30 3.20
N ILE A 245 6.06 -14.35 3.61
CA ILE A 245 7.49 -14.30 3.27
C ILE A 245 8.30 -15.24 4.18
N SER A 246 7.90 -15.37 5.43
CA SER A 246 8.51 -16.28 6.40
C SER A 246 7.49 -16.85 7.38
N ASP A 247 7.83 -17.90 8.10
CA ASP A 247 6.93 -18.52 9.10
C ASP A 247 6.67 -17.64 10.34
N GLU A 248 7.31 -16.48 10.43
CA GLU A 248 7.08 -15.53 11.53
C GLU A 248 5.67 -14.92 11.51
N TYR A 249 4.96 -14.95 10.38
CA TYR A 249 3.56 -14.51 10.32
C TYR A 249 2.67 -15.24 11.31
N LYS A 250 3.01 -16.48 11.70
CA LYS A 250 2.29 -17.29 12.71
C LYS A 250 2.37 -16.72 14.11
N LYS A 251 3.33 -15.84 14.38
CA LYS A 251 3.53 -15.18 15.69
C LYS A 251 2.71 -13.88 15.82
N TRP A 252 1.60 -13.78 15.12
CA TRP A 252 0.79 -12.56 15.09
C TRP A 252 0.27 -12.12 16.49
N ARG A 253 0.02 -13.07 17.42
CA ARG A 253 -0.36 -12.74 18.79
C ARG A 253 0.77 -12.04 19.54
N ASP A 254 2.00 -12.49 19.35
CA ASP A 254 3.19 -11.86 19.92
C ASP A 254 3.40 -10.47 19.31
N MET A 255 3.18 -10.34 18.01
CA MET A 255 3.25 -9.06 17.30
C MET A 255 2.23 -8.04 17.85
N LEU A 256 0.98 -8.44 18.08
CA LEU A 256 -0.05 -7.55 18.63
C LEU A 256 0.31 -7.08 20.05
N ASN A 257 0.94 -7.94 20.85
CA ASN A 257 1.27 -7.68 22.26
C ASN A 257 2.69 -7.17 22.48
N ALA A 258 3.49 -7.00 21.42
CA ALA A 258 4.85 -6.50 21.52
C ALA A 258 4.89 -5.07 22.08
N SER A 259 5.82 -4.78 23.00
CA SER A 259 6.14 -3.41 23.38
C SER A 259 6.73 -2.64 22.19
N ASP A 260 6.73 -1.31 22.24
CA ASP A 260 7.28 -0.50 21.16
C ASP A 260 8.78 -0.77 20.92
N GLU A 261 9.53 -1.08 21.96
CA GLU A 261 10.95 -1.45 21.87
C GLU A 261 11.18 -2.77 21.14
N ASN A 262 10.22 -3.71 21.23
CA ASN A 262 10.27 -5.03 20.62
C ASN A 262 9.52 -5.11 19.30
N ARG A 263 8.96 -3.99 18.85
CA ARG A 263 8.22 -3.91 17.59
C ARG A 263 9.16 -4.11 16.42
N ARG A 264 8.78 -5.02 15.52
CA ARG A 264 9.49 -5.27 14.28
C ARG A 264 8.75 -4.66 13.10
N LEU A 265 9.52 -4.20 12.12
CA LEU A 265 9.03 -3.60 10.89
C LEU A 265 9.37 -4.53 9.72
N TYR A 266 8.37 -4.87 8.90
CA TYR A 266 8.53 -5.73 7.73
C TYR A 266 8.25 -4.98 6.44
N TYR A 267 7.12 -4.30 6.34
CA TYR A 267 6.77 -3.50 5.17
C TYR A 267 6.51 -2.05 5.55
N MET A 268 6.76 -1.14 4.61
CA MET A 268 6.66 0.30 4.89
C MET A 268 5.76 1.03 3.91
N SER A 269 6.14 1.11 2.66
CA SER A 269 5.51 1.91 1.63
C SER A 269 5.11 1.02 0.47
N SER A 270 4.08 1.42 -0.25
CA SER A 270 3.61 0.72 -1.44
C SER A 270 3.48 1.67 -2.62
N ALA A 271 3.61 1.08 -3.80
CA ALA A 271 3.28 1.67 -5.09
C ALA A 271 2.53 0.61 -5.92
N GLN A 272 1.93 1.01 -7.03
CA GLN A 272 1.14 0.11 -7.83
C GLN A 272 1.12 0.45 -9.31
N SER A 273 0.76 -0.54 -10.11
CA SER A 273 0.32 -0.38 -11.49
C SER A 273 -0.94 -1.23 -11.74
N SER A 274 -1.49 -1.20 -12.95
CA SER A 274 -2.58 -2.11 -13.31
C SER A 274 -2.21 -3.59 -13.22
N GLU A 275 -0.92 -3.91 -13.29
CA GLU A 275 -0.40 -5.28 -13.33
C GLU A 275 0.29 -5.70 -12.04
N TYR A 276 0.83 -4.75 -11.26
CA TYR A 276 1.71 -5.02 -10.14
C TYR A 276 1.34 -4.27 -8.87
N PHE A 277 1.51 -4.95 -7.74
CA PHE A 277 1.62 -4.37 -6.41
C PHE A 277 3.08 -4.40 -5.97
N MET A 278 3.60 -3.27 -5.50
CA MET A 278 4.99 -3.12 -5.08
C MET A 278 5.03 -2.66 -3.62
N SER A 279 5.97 -3.19 -2.83
CA SER A 279 6.16 -2.72 -1.46
C SER A 279 7.60 -2.86 -0.98
N LEU A 280 8.04 -1.90 -0.17
CA LEU A 280 9.36 -1.93 0.46
C LEU A 280 9.35 -2.91 1.64
N TYR A 281 10.19 -3.95 1.56
CA TYR A 281 10.40 -4.96 2.58
C TYR A 281 11.71 -4.73 3.32
N VAL A 282 11.66 -4.57 4.64
CA VAL A 282 12.82 -4.26 5.50
C VAL A 282 13.24 -5.43 6.40
N GLY A 283 12.61 -6.61 6.26
CA GLY A 283 13.12 -7.86 6.81
C GLY A 283 12.92 -8.08 8.30
N GLY A 284 12.03 -7.36 8.97
CA GLY A 284 11.77 -7.56 10.41
C GLY A 284 12.82 -6.91 11.31
N VAL A 285 13.38 -5.81 10.90
CA VAL A 285 14.26 -4.98 11.73
C VAL A 285 13.48 -4.34 12.89
N SER A 286 14.17 -4.00 13.99
CA SER A 286 13.49 -3.24 15.04
C SER A 286 13.09 -1.86 14.51
N LEU A 287 11.92 -1.37 14.91
CA LEU A 287 11.49 -0.01 14.56
C LEU A 287 12.51 1.05 14.96
N MET A 288 13.16 0.86 16.10
CA MET A 288 14.19 1.79 16.61
C MET A 288 15.46 1.77 15.78
N ASP A 289 15.89 0.61 15.28
CA ASP A 289 17.06 0.51 14.41
C ASP A 289 16.75 1.09 13.03
N TRP A 290 15.56 0.88 12.52
CA TRP A 290 15.12 1.51 11.28
C TRP A 290 15.17 3.05 11.37
N ILE A 291 14.64 3.63 12.44
CA ILE A 291 14.64 5.10 12.67
C ILE A 291 16.07 5.65 12.72
N LYS A 292 17.04 4.87 13.18
CA LYS A 292 18.46 5.27 13.28
C LYS A 292 19.25 5.15 11.96
N GLY A 293 18.61 4.74 10.88
CA GLY A 293 19.22 4.57 9.57
C GLY A 293 19.48 3.08 9.25
N GLY A 294 18.42 2.28 9.27
CA GLY A 294 18.47 0.86 8.93
C GLY A 294 19.02 0.57 7.53
N ASP A 295 19.29 -0.71 7.26
CA ASP A 295 19.77 -1.19 5.97
C ASP A 295 18.79 -0.83 4.82
N ALA A 296 19.33 -0.80 3.62
CA ALA A 296 18.51 -0.58 2.43
C ALA A 296 17.47 -1.70 2.28
N PRO A 297 16.21 -1.35 1.96
CA PRO A 297 15.14 -2.32 1.85
C PRO A 297 15.25 -3.15 0.57
N HIS A 298 14.48 -4.23 0.52
CA HIS A 298 14.13 -4.90 -0.71
C HIS A 298 12.84 -4.30 -1.29
N LEU A 299 12.73 -4.26 -2.60
CA LEU A 299 11.48 -4.00 -3.29
C LEU A 299 10.87 -5.34 -3.69
N HIS A 300 9.76 -5.70 -3.06
CA HIS A 300 8.97 -6.86 -3.45
C HIS A 300 7.92 -6.44 -4.48
N ILE A 301 7.85 -7.15 -5.60
CA ILE A 301 6.87 -6.92 -6.67
C ILE A 301 6.01 -8.17 -6.83
N PHE A 302 4.73 -7.99 -6.61
CA PHE A 302 3.71 -9.03 -6.76
C PHE A 302 2.83 -8.73 -7.96
N ASP A 303 2.32 -9.78 -8.62
CA ASP A 303 1.12 -9.63 -9.40
C ASP A 303 -0.12 -9.50 -8.49
N TRP A 304 -1.28 -9.18 -9.07
CA TRP A 304 -2.52 -9.05 -8.29
C TRP A 304 -3.16 -10.39 -7.92
N ASP A 305 -2.55 -11.51 -8.31
CA ASP A 305 -2.90 -12.86 -7.87
C ASP A 305 -2.00 -13.34 -6.72
N GLY A 306 -1.10 -12.47 -6.23
CA GLY A 306 -0.26 -12.69 -5.05
C GLY A 306 1.01 -13.48 -5.32
N ASN A 307 1.42 -13.65 -6.57
CA ASN A 307 2.71 -14.25 -6.88
C ASN A 307 3.81 -13.22 -6.70
N LEU A 308 4.85 -13.54 -5.92
CA LEU A 308 6.03 -12.70 -5.77
C LEU A 308 6.93 -12.88 -7.00
N LEU A 309 6.86 -11.92 -7.92
CA LEU A 309 7.61 -11.99 -9.18
C LEU A 309 9.07 -11.60 -9.00
N PHE A 310 9.31 -10.49 -8.25
CA PHE A 310 10.66 -9.97 -8.05
C PHE A 310 10.91 -9.66 -6.58
N ASP A 311 12.13 -9.97 -6.13
CA ASP A 311 12.76 -9.51 -4.91
C ASP A 311 14.03 -8.74 -5.29
N ILE A 312 13.98 -7.41 -5.21
CA ILE A 312 15.01 -6.51 -5.68
C ILE A 312 15.70 -5.86 -4.48
N SER A 313 16.98 -6.17 -4.28
CA SER A 313 17.79 -5.48 -3.29
C SER A 313 18.08 -4.06 -3.78
N LEU A 314 17.63 -3.05 -3.06
CA LEU A 314 17.95 -1.65 -3.35
C LEU A 314 19.27 -1.26 -2.68
N LYS A 315 19.97 -0.26 -3.20
CA LYS A 315 21.17 0.28 -2.54
C LYS A 315 20.86 1.45 -1.62
N GLU A 316 19.78 2.14 -1.87
CA GLU A 316 19.33 3.33 -1.14
C GLU A 316 18.30 2.94 -0.06
N SER A 317 18.43 3.52 1.15
CA SER A 317 17.53 3.25 2.28
C SER A 317 16.21 4.00 2.13
N LEU A 318 15.39 3.58 1.16
CA LEU A 318 14.11 4.21 0.85
C LEU A 318 13.10 3.99 1.96
N LYS A 319 12.32 5.05 2.28
CA LYS A 319 11.19 5.04 3.21
C LYS A 319 9.82 5.22 2.55
N SER A 320 9.77 5.74 1.34
CA SER A 320 8.53 5.97 0.59
C SER A 320 8.78 5.80 -0.89
N ILE A 321 7.81 5.23 -1.62
CA ILE A 321 7.89 4.98 -3.06
C ILE A 321 6.60 5.36 -3.76
N THR A 322 6.71 5.65 -5.05
CA THR A 322 5.62 5.77 -6.03
C THR A 322 6.09 5.23 -7.38
N PHE A 323 5.17 4.81 -8.22
CA PHE A 323 5.50 4.23 -9.52
C PHE A 323 4.76 4.95 -10.65
N ASP A 324 5.52 5.48 -11.60
CA ASP A 324 4.96 5.98 -12.85
C ASP A 324 4.84 4.83 -13.85
N GLY A 325 3.63 4.34 -14.02
CA GLY A 325 3.33 3.25 -14.94
C GLY A 325 3.53 3.61 -16.40
N SER A 326 3.47 4.89 -16.77
CA SER A 326 3.63 5.36 -18.15
C SER A 326 5.09 5.31 -18.61
N SER A 327 6.01 5.73 -17.77
CA SER A 327 7.45 5.70 -18.01
C SER A 327 8.14 4.44 -17.48
N LYS A 328 7.44 3.59 -16.72
CA LYS A 328 7.97 2.43 -15.99
C LYS A 328 9.12 2.81 -15.05
N VAL A 329 8.99 3.92 -14.35
CA VAL A 329 9.99 4.40 -13.41
C VAL A 329 9.43 4.37 -12.00
N LEU A 330 10.15 3.72 -11.09
CA LEU A 330 9.91 3.82 -9.65
C LEU A 330 10.66 5.05 -9.12
N TYR A 331 9.98 5.85 -8.33
CA TYR A 331 10.59 6.94 -7.57
C TYR A 331 10.55 6.61 -6.08
N GLY A 332 11.59 7.00 -5.36
CA GLY A 332 11.67 6.77 -3.92
C GLY A 332 12.35 7.91 -3.18
N VAL A 333 12.00 8.03 -1.90
CA VAL A 333 12.60 8.98 -0.96
C VAL A 333 13.32 8.21 0.12
N ASP A 334 14.56 8.57 0.42
CA ASP A 334 15.35 7.98 1.50
C ASP A 334 15.10 8.66 2.87
N ALA A 335 15.77 8.16 3.90
CA ALA A 335 15.66 8.69 5.25
C ALA A 335 16.17 10.14 5.40
N ASN A 336 17.00 10.61 4.47
CA ASN A 336 17.59 11.96 4.45
C ASN A 336 16.85 12.92 3.51
N ASP A 337 15.66 12.51 3.01
CA ASP A 337 14.83 13.26 2.07
C ASP A 337 15.45 13.41 0.66
N ASN A 338 16.46 12.59 0.30
CA ASN A 338 16.94 12.49 -1.07
C ASN A 338 15.97 11.68 -1.91
N ILE A 339 15.83 12.08 -3.18
CA ILE A 339 14.93 11.44 -4.13
C ILE A 339 15.74 10.67 -5.15
N TYR A 340 15.28 9.46 -5.46
CA TYR A 340 15.90 8.56 -6.43
C TYR A 340 14.88 8.07 -7.42
N ARG A 341 15.35 7.76 -8.64
CA ARG A 341 14.58 7.08 -9.68
C ARG A 341 15.23 5.79 -10.10
N TYR A 342 14.44 4.78 -10.42
CA TYR A 342 14.85 3.46 -10.86
C TYR A 342 14.11 3.12 -12.15
N ASP A 343 14.83 2.85 -13.22
CA ASP A 343 14.26 2.39 -14.48
C ASP A 343 13.87 0.91 -14.36
N MET A 344 12.57 0.62 -14.45
CA MET A 344 12.01 -0.71 -14.32
C MET A 344 11.69 -1.35 -15.68
N SER A 345 11.99 -0.69 -16.80
CA SER A 345 11.55 -1.10 -18.15
C SER A 345 12.05 -2.48 -18.58
N GLU A 346 13.21 -2.93 -18.05
CA GLU A 346 13.74 -4.27 -18.33
C GLU A 346 13.06 -5.37 -17.50
N LEU A 347 12.34 -5.01 -16.46
CA LEU A 347 11.70 -5.96 -15.53
C LEU A 347 10.20 -6.12 -15.81
N MET A 348 9.56 -5.08 -16.38
CA MET A 348 8.11 -4.94 -16.51
C MET A 348 7.62 -4.76 -17.94
#